data_ee979d7a373b0ca20642cdc2f63dd234
#
_entry.id   ee979d7a373b0ca20642cdc2f63dd234
#
_cell.length_a   1.000
_cell.length_b   1.000
_cell.length_c   1.000
_cell.angle_alpha   90.00
_cell.angle_beta   90.00
_cell.angle_gamma   90.00
#
_symmetry.space_group_name_H-M   'P 1'
#
loop_
_entity.id
_entity.type
_entity.pdbx_description
1 polymer ?
#
loop_
_entity_poly.entity_id
_entity_poly.type
_entity_poly.pdbx_seq_one_letter_code
_entity_poly.pdbx_strand_id
1 'polypeptide(L)'
;MQEDVDLLVTYLHLAWASARRNRPLVRCRFLLLAADEALSHQMNDIADFCRLEILRENPAHLVGRWDTLAQAQESSDWDALVHQLRRRYSRERAEQLLDVLGIDLALEQATYSSGEEYAASLLGKSLEVIKEILRRVRESDESTE
;
A
#
# COMPACT_ATOMS: atom_id res chain seq x y z
N MET A 1 13.00 -19.53 0.91
CA MET A 1 11.79 -19.28 1.72
C MET A 1 10.97 -18.20 1.06
N GLN A 2 9.75 -18.52 0.67
CA GLN A 2 8.87 -17.51 0.07
C GLN A 2 8.34 -16.58 1.15
N GLU A 3 8.43 -15.28 0.90
CA GLU A 3 7.79 -14.31 1.78
C GLU A 3 6.28 -14.44 1.69
N ASP A 4 5.62 -14.44 2.84
CA ASP A 4 4.16 -14.41 2.89
C ASP A 4 3.68 -12.96 2.71
N VAL A 5 3.41 -12.60 1.47
CA VAL A 5 2.88 -11.28 1.13
C VAL A 5 1.37 -11.29 0.94
N ASP A 6 0.71 -12.36 1.36
CA ASP A 6 -0.73 -12.53 1.12
C ASP A 6 -1.56 -11.38 1.67
N LEU A 7 -1.27 -10.93 2.89
CA LEU A 7 -2.05 -9.83 3.48
C LEU A 7 -1.78 -8.51 2.76
N LEU A 8 -0.53 -8.25 2.38
CA LEU A 8 -0.19 -7.07 1.59
C LEU A 8 -1.00 -7.01 0.30
N VAL A 9 -0.96 -8.09 -0.49
CA VAL A 9 -1.65 -8.09 -1.77
C VAL A 9 -3.17 -8.16 -1.61
N THR A 10 -3.66 -8.77 -0.52
CA THR A 10 -5.08 -8.73 -0.19
C THR A 10 -5.56 -7.29 -0.02
N TYR A 11 -4.85 -6.50 0.79
CA TYR A 11 -5.22 -5.09 0.98
C TYR A 11 -5.12 -4.31 -0.33
N LEU A 12 -4.13 -4.59 -1.17
CA LEU A 12 -4.00 -3.91 -2.47
C LEU A 12 -5.14 -4.27 -3.43
N HIS A 13 -5.57 -5.52 -3.46
CA HIS A 13 -6.76 -5.92 -4.23
C HIS A 13 -8.00 -5.19 -3.74
N LEU A 14 -8.17 -5.07 -2.42
CA LEU A 14 -9.32 -4.36 -1.85
C LEU A 14 -9.27 -2.87 -2.15
N ALA A 15 -8.08 -2.27 -2.15
CA ALA A 15 -7.91 -0.88 -2.56
C ALA A 15 -8.30 -0.69 -4.02
N TRP A 16 -7.86 -1.59 -4.89
CA TRP A 16 -8.19 -1.55 -6.32
C TRP A 16 -9.70 -1.68 -6.55
N ALA A 17 -10.35 -2.63 -5.85
CA ALA A 17 -11.79 -2.83 -5.95
C ALA A 17 -12.56 -1.60 -5.45
N SER A 18 -12.06 -0.96 -4.38
CA SER A 18 -12.68 0.26 -3.84
C SER A 18 -12.60 1.41 -4.85
N ALA A 19 -11.48 1.54 -5.56
CA ALA A 19 -11.33 2.53 -6.62
C ALA A 19 -12.35 2.31 -7.74
N ARG A 20 -12.55 1.05 -8.15
CA ARG A 20 -13.52 0.71 -9.19
C ARG A 20 -14.95 0.99 -8.77
N ARG A 21 -15.24 0.93 -7.49
CA ARG A 21 -16.56 1.25 -6.93
C ARG A 21 -16.71 2.73 -6.59
N ASN A 22 -15.73 3.53 -6.94
CA ASN A 22 -15.71 4.97 -6.68
C ASN A 22 -15.83 5.29 -5.19
N ARG A 23 -15.03 4.61 -4.36
CA ARG A 23 -14.97 4.80 -2.90
C ARG A 23 -13.56 5.20 -2.49
N PRO A 24 -13.18 6.47 -2.70
CA PRO A 24 -11.79 6.90 -2.48
C PRO A 24 -11.34 6.86 -1.02
N LEU A 25 -12.24 7.13 -0.06
CA LEU A 25 -11.87 7.07 1.35
C LEU A 25 -11.57 5.64 1.81
N VAL A 26 -12.36 4.68 1.33
CA VAL A 26 -12.13 3.26 1.62
C VAL A 26 -10.82 2.80 0.97
N ARG A 27 -10.57 3.22 -0.27
CA ARG A 27 -9.33 2.94 -0.97
C ARG A 27 -8.12 3.41 -0.14
N CYS A 28 -8.18 4.63 0.38
CA CYS A 28 -7.09 5.17 1.21
C CYS A 28 -6.84 4.33 2.46
N ARG A 29 -7.88 3.84 3.10
CA ARG A 29 -7.74 2.97 4.28
C ARG A 29 -7.00 1.68 3.94
N PHE A 30 -7.34 1.05 2.83
CA PHE A 30 -6.67 -0.17 2.38
C PHE A 30 -5.23 0.11 1.93
N LEU A 31 -4.97 1.27 1.31
CA LEU A 31 -3.61 1.66 0.95
C LEU A 31 -2.74 1.87 2.20
N LEU A 32 -3.30 2.42 3.28
CA LEU A 32 -2.58 2.56 4.55
C LEU A 32 -2.21 1.20 5.13
N LEU A 33 -3.15 0.27 5.14
CA LEU A 33 -2.90 -1.08 5.64
C LEU A 33 -1.89 -1.82 4.77
N ALA A 34 -1.99 -1.65 3.45
CA ALA A 34 -1.01 -2.22 2.52
C ALA A 34 0.38 -1.63 2.75
N ALA A 35 0.46 -0.33 2.98
CA ALA A 35 1.74 0.33 3.26
C ALA A 35 2.38 -0.23 4.54
N ASP A 36 1.61 -0.44 5.60
CA ASP A 36 2.12 -1.01 6.83
C ASP A 36 2.64 -2.43 6.62
N GLU A 37 1.92 -3.25 5.86
CA GLU A 37 2.39 -4.59 5.49
C GLU A 37 3.67 -4.52 4.65
N ALA A 38 3.73 -3.60 3.69
CA ALA A 38 4.92 -3.44 2.86
C ALA A 38 6.15 -3.10 3.70
N LEU A 39 5.98 -2.22 4.70
CA LEU A 39 7.07 -1.86 5.62
C LEU A 39 7.56 -3.07 6.40
N SER A 40 6.67 -3.96 6.86
CA SER A 40 7.07 -5.15 7.59
C SER A 40 7.82 -6.17 6.72
N HIS A 41 7.69 -6.07 5.40
CA HIS A 41 8.43 -6.91 4.44
C HIS A 41 9.63 -6.17 3.82
N GLN A 42 10.01 -5.01 4.37
CA GLN A 42 11.08 -4.15 3.86
C GLN A 42 10.86 -3.70 2.41
N MET A 43 9.61 -3.63 1.98
CA MET A 43 9.24 -3.13 0.66
C MET A 43 8.93 -1.63 0.76
N ASN A 44 9.96 -0.84 1.08
CA ASN A 44 9.80 0.59 1.37
C ASN A 44 9.29 1.37 0.16
N ASP A 45 9.67 0.98 -1.05
CA ASP A 45 9.22 1.65 -2.26
C ASP A 45 7.70 1.46 -2.47
N ILE A 46 7.19 0.26 -2.20
CA ILE A 46 5.75 0.00 -2.27
C ILE A 46 5.02 0.86 -1.24
N ALA A 47 5.52 0.92 0.00
CA ALA A 47 4.94 1.73 1.05
C ALA A 47 4.91 3.22 0.67
N ASP A 48 6.02 3.74 0.18
CA ASP A 48 6.13 5.15 -0.19
C ASP A 48 5.26 5.49 -1.41
N PHE A 49 5.09 4.55 -2.32
CA PHE A 49 4.17 4.76 -3.44
C PHE A 49 2.71 4.78 -2.98
N CYS A 50 2.34 3.91 -2.03
CA CYS A 50 1.01 3.99 -1.39
C CYS A 50 0.79 5.37 -0.77
N ARG A 51 1.82 5.91 -0.11
CA ARG A 51 1.76 7.27 0.46
C ARG A 51 1.44 8.31 -0.62
N LEU A 52 2.12 8.25 -1.76
CA LEU A 52 1.87 9.19 -2.86
C LEU A 52 0.43 9.09 -3.37
N GLU A 53 -0.09 7.87 -3.51
CA GLU A 53 -1.47 7.66 -3.97
C GLU A 53 -2.50 8.18 -2.96
N ILE A 54 -2.24 8.04 -1.67
CA ILE A 54 -3.09 8.59 -0.63
C ILE A 54 -3.10 10.12 -0.71
N LEU A 55 -1.93 10.73 -0.84
CA LEU A 55 -1.81 12.20 -0.91
C LEU A 55 -2.39 12.76 -2.20
N ARG A 56 -2.36 12.00 -3.27
CA ARG A 56 -2.98 12.39 -4.53
C ARG A 56 -4.50 12.52 -4.37
N GLU A 57 -5.11 11.62 -3.62
CA GLU A 57 -6.54 11.65 -3.33
C GLU A 57 -6.89 12.68 -2.26
N ASN A 58 -6.06 12.78 -1.22
CA ASN A 58 -6.25 13.69 -0.09
C ASN A 58 -4.93 14.37 0.28
N PRO A 59 -4.62 15.54 -0.32
CA PRO A 59 -3.34 16.23 -0.04
C PRO A 59 -3.14 16.62 1.42
N ALA A 60 -4.22 16.73 2.19
CA ALA A 60 -4.14 17.09 3.62
C ALA A 60 -4.05 15.89 4.55
N HIS A 61 -3.93 14.66 3.99
CA HIS A 61 -3.87 13.45 4.80
C HIS A 61 -2.66 13.45 5.73
N LEU A 62 -2.83 12.85 6.90
CA LEU A 62 -1.79 12.74 7.94
C LEU A 62 -0.45 12.19 7.41
N VAL A 63 -0.49 11.29 6.42
CA VAL A 63 0.74 10.69 5.87
C VAL A 63 1.68 11.71 5.23
N GLY A 64 1.19 12.89 4.87
CA GLY A 64 2.01 13.98 4.35
C GLY A 64 2.99 14.54 5.36
N ARG A 65 2.77 14.28 6.67
CA ARG A 65 3.65 14.71 7.75
C ARG A 65 5.03 14.06 7.67
N TRP A 66 5.13 12.87 7.11
CA TRP A 66 6.39 12.12 7.00
C TRP A 66 6.86 12.06 5.56
N ASP A 67 8.15 12.29 5.32
CA ASP A 67 8.72 12.21 3.98
C ASP A 67 8.73 10.77 3.45
N THR A 68 8.93 9.81 4.35
CA THR A 68 8.83 8.38 4.04
C THR A 68 8.01 7.70 5.11
N LEU A 69 7.38 6.58 4.76
CA LEU A 69 6.60 5.83 5.76
C LEU A 69 7.48 5.03 6.71
N ALA A 70 8.75 4.77 6.35
CA ALA A 70 9.70 4.21 7.30
C ALA A 70 9.88 5.14 8.51
N GLN A 71 9.89 6.45 8.30
CA GLN A 71 9.91 7.43 9.40
C GLN A 71 8.62 7.37 10.22
N ALA A 72 7.49 7.14 9.57
CA ALA A 72 6.19 7.08 10.24
C ALA A 72 6.13 5.95 11.27
N GLN A 73 6.83 4.85 11.04
CA GLN A 73 6.82 3.70 11.96
C GLN A 73 7.30 4.05 13.37
N GLU A 74 8.09 5.12 13.51
CA GLU A 74 8.58 5.58 14.81
C GLU A 74 7.57 6.46 15.53
N SER A 75 6.47 6.82 14.88
CA SER A 75 5.47 7.73 15.42
C SER A 75 4.31 6.97 16.05
N SER A 76 3.90 7.38 17.26
CA SER A 76 2.71 6.85 17.89
C SER A 76 1.43 7.17 17.12
N ASP A 77 1.44 8.25 16.34
CA ASP A 77 0.27 8.61 15.51
C ASP A 77 0.06 7.59 14.39
N TRP A 78 1.14 7.10 13.78
CA TRP A 78 1.06 6.04 12.77
C TRP A 78 0.52 4.75 13.40
N ASP A 79 1.09 4.35 14.54
CA ASP A 79 0.68 3.14 15.24
C ASP A 79 -0.80 3.18 15.59
N ALA A 80 -1.28 4.32 16.11
CA ALA A 80 -2.69 4.48 16.50
C ALA A 80 -3.60 4.36 15.27
N LEU A 81 -3.24 4.99 14.16
CA LEU A 81 -4.02 4.95 12.92
C LEU A 81 -4.10 3.53 12.36
N VAL A 82 -2.96 2.86 12.26
CA VAL A 82 -2.90 1.49 11.73
C VAL A 82 -3.67 0.52 12.64
N HIS A 83 -3.48 0.64 13.95
CA HIS A 83 -4.17 -0.22 14.90
C HIS A 83 -5.70 -0.10 14.78
N GLN A 84 -6.19 1.13 14.64
CA GLN A 84 -7.62 1.39 14.47
C GLN A 84 -8.14 0.75 13.18
N LEU A 85 -7.39 0.87 12.07
CA LEU A 85 -7.78 0.29 10.80
C LEU A 85 -7.74 -1.23 10.82
N ARG A 86 -6.74 -1.84 11.50
CA ARG A 86 -6.65 -3.29 11.61
C ARG A 86 -7.79 -3.88 12.43
N ARG A 87 -8.32 -3.15 13.39
CA ARG A 87 -9.50 -3.58 14.14
C ARG A 87 -10.73 -3.68 13.24
N ARG A 88 -10.83 -2.77 12.26
CA ARG A 88 -11.94 -2.76 11.31
C ARG A 88 -11.73 -3.76 10.16
N TYR A 89 -10.49 -3.90 9.71
CA TYR A 89 -10.12 -4.74 8.57
C TYR A 89 -9.00 -5.71 8.96
N SER A 90 -9.29 -6.61 9.91
CA SER A 90 -8.37 -7.67 10.31
C SER A 90 -8.04 -8.58 9.13
N ARG A 91 -7.00 -9.42 9.28
CA ARG A 91 -6.67 -10.42 8.26
C ARG A 91 -7.91 -11.25 7.88
N GLU A 92 -8.62 -11.76 8.88
CA GLU A 92 -9.82 -12.58 8.63
C GLU A 92 -10.87 -11.81 7.84
N ARG A 93 -11.17 -10.58 8.25
CA ARG A 93 -12.15 -9.75 7.56
C ARG A 93 -11.72 -9.44 6.14
N ALA A 94 -10.44 -9.12 5.95
CA ALA A 94 -9.88 -8.81 4.63
C ALA A 94 -9.96 -10.03 3.71
N GLU A 95 -9.65 -11.22 4.23
CA GLU A 95 -9.76 -12.46 3.46
C GLU A 95 -11.20 -12.76 3.05
N GLN A 96 -12.17 -12.51 3.93
CA GLN A 96 -13.58 -12.65 3.60
C GLN A 96 -13.99 -11.71 2.46
N LEU A 97 -13.55 -10.47 2.53
CA LEU A 97 -13.84 -9.49 1.48
C LEU A 97 -13.20 -9.88 0.15
N LEU A 98 -12.00 -10.43 0.20
CA LEU A 98 -11.29 -10.90 -1.00
C LEU A 98 -12.04 -12.08 -1.65
N ASP A 99 -12.54 -13.00 -0.84
CA ASP A 99 -13.31 -14.14 -1.33
C ASP A 99 -14.53 -13.69 -2.13
N VAL A 100 -15.19 -12.63 -1.69
CA VAL A 100 -16.33 -12.06 -2.41
C VAL A 100 -15.92 -11.59 -3.81
N LEU A 101 -14.68 -11.14 -3.97
CA LEU A 101 -14.16 -10.68 -5.27
C LEU A 101 -13.80 -11.86 -6.20
N GLY A 102 -13.73 -13.08 -5.69
CA GLY A 102 -13.41 -14.26 -6.49
C GLY A 102 -11.96 -14.36 -6.93
N ILE A 103 -11.06 -13.76 -6.16
CA ILE A 103 -9.63 -13.72 -6.50
C ILE A 103 -8.88 -14.89 -5.85
N ASP A 104 -8.13 -15.64 -6.65
CA ASP A 104 -7.25 -16.69 -6.19
C ASP A 104 -5.81 -16.16 -6.17
N LEU A 105 -5.31 -15.85 -4.96
CA LEU A 105 -3.98 -15.27 -4.80
C LEU A 105 -2.86 -16.17 -5.33
N ALA A 106 -2.98 -17.48 -5.15
CA ALA A 106 -1.96 -18.42 -5.60
C ALA A 106 -1.79 -18.38 -7.12
N LEU A 107 -2.90 -18.32 -7.85
CA LEU A 107 -2.86 -18.20 -9.31
C LEU A 107 -2.28 -16.86 -9.76
N GLU A 108 -2.68 -15.78 -9.08
CA GLU A 108 -2.18 -14.45 -9.41
C GLU A 108 -0.68 -14.34 -9.15
N GLN A 109 -0.21 -14.83 -7.99
CA GLN A 109 1.20 -14.76 -7.62
C GLN A 109 2.10 -15.52 -8.59
N ALA A 110 1.63 -16.62 -9.14
CA ALA A 110 2.38 -17.44 -10.08
C ALA A 110 2.77 -16.68 -11.37
N THR A 111 2.09 -15.59 -11.67
CA THR A 111 2.34 -14.75 -12.86
C THR A 111 3.53 -13.84 -12.67
N TYR A 112 3.90 -13.54 -11.42
CA TYR A 112 4.93 -12.54 -11.11
C TYR A 112 6.20 -13.21 -10.56
N SER A 113 7.36 -12.59 -10.83
CA SER A 113 8.64 -13.13 -10.38
C SER A 113 8.91 -12.86 -8.90
N SER A 114 8.21 -11.90 -8.28
CA SER A 114 8.35 -11.61 -6.85
C SER A 114 7.06 -11.03 -6.29
N GLY A 115 6.92 -11.09 -4.95
CA GLY A 115 5.80 -10.47 -4.27
C GLY A 115 5.79 -8.95 -4.44
N GLU A 116 6.96 -8.33 -4.51
CA GLU A 116 7.09 -6.89 -4.73
C GLU A 116 6.59 -6.49 -6.11
N GLU A 117 6.91 -7.26 -7.15
CA GLU A 117 6.39 -7.01 -8.50
C GLU A 117 4.87 -7.17 -8.57
N TYR A 118 4.34 -8.18 -7.88
CA TYR A 118 2.91 -8.39 -7.80
C TYR A 118 2.25 -7.17 -7.14
N ALA A 119 2.78 -6.73 -6.00
CA ALA A 119 2.26 -5.56 -5.29
C ALA A 119 2.28 -4.31 -6.19
N ALA A 120 3.37 -4.08 -6.89
CA ALA A 120 3.50 -2.94 -7.82
C ALA A 120 2.41 -2.98 -8.88
N SER A 121 2.16 -4.15 -9.46
CA SER A 121 1.16 -4.30 -10.53
C SER A 121 -0.24 -3.95 -10.03
N LEU A 122 -0.57 -4.28 -8.77
CA LEU A 122 -1.85 -3.91 -8.17
C LEU A 122 -2.00 -2.41 -7.94
N LEU A 123 -0.88 -1.70 -7.87
CA LEU A 123 -0.85 -0.24 -7.83
C LEU A 123 -0.87 0.38 -9.24
N GLY A 124 -0.96 -0.45 -10.27
CA GLY A 124 -1.08 0.00 -11.66
C GLY A 124 0.23 0.36 -12.33
N LYS A 125 1.37 0.00 -11.75
CA LYS A 125 2.70 0.33 -12.26
C LYS A 125 3.64 -0.86 -12.17
N SER A 126 4.70 -0.87 -12.99
CA SER A 126 5.80 -1.78 -12.76
C SER A 126 6.65 -1.29 -11.59
N LEU A 127 7.38 -2.19 -10.95
CA LEU A 127 8.26 -1.82 -9.84
C LEU A 127 9.30 -0.78 -10.26
N GLU A 128 9.84 -0.93 -11.46
CA GLU A 128 10.84 0.02 -12.00
C GLU A 128 10.26 1.41 -12.16
N VAL A 129 9.01 1.53 -12.64
CA VAL A 129 8.32 2.80 -12.79
C VAL A 129 8.07 3.43 -11.42
N ILE A 130 7.67 2.63 -10.44
CA ILE A 130 7.48 3.12 -9.06
C ILE A 130 8.78 3.72 -8.53
N LYS A 131 9.90 3.01 -8.67
CA LYS A 131 11.21 3.48 -8.21
C LYS A 131 11.60 4.79 -8.89
N GLU A 132 11.34 4.90 -10.19
CA GLU A 132 11.64 6.13 -10.94
C GLU A 132 10.78 7.30 -10.47
N ILE A 133 9.48 7.08 -10.24
CA ILE A 133 8.59 8.12 -9.72
C ILE A 133 9.08 8.61 -8.36
N LEU A 134 9.42 7.69 -7.46
CA LEU A 134 9.91 8.04 -6.12
C LEU A 134 11.23 8.81 -6.20
N ARG A 135 12.13 8.42 -7.10
CA ARG A 135 13.39 9.12 -7.31
C ARG A 135 13.14 10.58 -7.73
N ARG A 136 12.23 10.79 -8.67
CA ARG A 136 11.89 12.14 -9.15
C ARG A 136 11.26 13.00 -8.06
N VAL A 137 10.41 12.42 -7.24
CA VAL A 137 9.79 13.14 -6.11
C VAL A 137 10.86 13.59 -5.12
N ARG A 138 11.80 12.69 -4.78
CA ARG A 138 12.91 13.03 -3.86
C ARG A 138 13.80 14.14 -4.41
N GLU A 139 14.14 14.08 -5.70
CA GLU A 139 14.94 15.12 -6.34
C GLU A 139 14.22 16.45 -6.40
N SER A 140 12.92 16.45 -6.66
CA SER A 140 12.11 17.66 -6.67
C SER A 140 12.09 18.32 -5.30
N ASP A 141 11.95 17.52 -4.22
CA ASP A 141 11.97 18.05 -2.85
C ASP A 141 13.32 18.65 -2.50
N GLU A 142 14.42 18.02 -2.94
CA GLU A 142 15.77 18.54 -2.71
C GLU A 142 16.03 19.84 -3.45
N SER A 143 15.45 20.01 -4.64
CA SER A 143 15.67 21.19 -5.48
C SER A 143 14.85 22.41 -5.06
N THR A 144 13.91 22.26 -4.13
CA THR A 144 13.07 23.36 -3.63
C THR A 144 13.65 24.08 -2.42
N GLU A 145 14.79 23.69 -1.95
CA GLU A 145 15.48 24.39 -0.86
C GLU A 145 16.26 25.59 -1.34
#